data_370a357287499cd262b49c075cba1e33
#
_entry.id   370a357287499cd262b49c075cba1e33
#
_cell.length_a   1.000
_cell.length_b   1.000
_cell.length_c   1.000
_cell.angle_alpha   90.00
_cell.angle_beta   90.00
_cell.angle_gamma   90.00
#
_symmetry.space_group_name_H-M   'P 1'
#
loop_
_entity.id
_entity.type
_entity.pdbx_description
1 polymer ?
#
loop_
_entity_poly.entity_id
_entity_poly.type
_entity_poly.pdbx_seq_one_letter_code
_entity_poly.pdbx_strand_id
1 'polypeptide(L)'
;MKGYFCFMPSTSISYSKTGYFSKTISDYLEQDISLRSFYGKFPTIEGIKEQLEEKQKSVTQKGRSVLVSQLQEQYTGVAITQATQDNINALSKDTAFTITTGHQLNLFSGPMYYIYKILSVINLTEQLTTKYPENSFVPVFWMATEDHDFEEISGFNFKGKKIEWEANQSGPVGRFSTKVLQELVTVLKTEFGQGVNGQYLLALFESAYTQNDTLTQATRFITNELFGSYGIVVLDGDDQELKKQFTSFIE
;
A
#
# COMPACT_ATOMS: atom_id res chain seq x y z
N MET A 1 -5.44 -7.26 34.08
CA MET A 1 -6.46 -8.17 33.51
C MET A 1 -5.76 -9.27 32.74
N LYS A 2 -5.86 -10.53 33.14
CA LYS A 2 -5.31 -11.67 32.39
C LYS A 2 -6.22 -11.90 31.18
N GLY A 3 -5.73 -11.59 29.96
CA GLY A 3 -6.47 -11.89 28.74
C GLY A 3 -6.57 -13.41 28.55
N TYR A 4 -7.76 -13.92 28.56
CA TYR A 4 -8.05 -15.27 28.10
C TYR A 4 -7.91 -15.30 26.58
N PHE A 5 -6.76 -15.76 26.08
CA PHE A 5 -6.65 -16.18 24.70
C PHE A 5 -7.53 -17.44 24.54
N CYS A 6 -8.71 -17.27 23.99
CA CYS A 6 -9.53 -18.38 23.56
C CYS A 6 -8.83 -19.04 22.37
N PHE A 7 -8.26 -20.22 22.58
CA PHE A 7 -7.67 -21.02 21.50
C PHE A 7 -8.81 -21.55 20.65
N MET A 8 -9.14 -20.84 19.57
CA MET A 8 -10.11 -21.36 18.60
C MET A 8 -9.41 -22.39 17.72
N PRO A 9 -9.90 -23.63 17.65
CA PRO A 9 -9.37 -24.61 16.72
C PRO A 9 -9.56 -24.09 15.29
N SER A 10 -8.47 -24.00 14.52
CA SER A 10 -8.53 -23.65 13.11
C SER A 10 -8.52 -24.90 12.26
N THR A 11 -9.37 -24.93 11.23
CA THR A 11 -9.39 -25.98 10.21
C THR A 11 -9.08 -25.35 8.88
N SER A 12 -8.12 -25.93 8.15
CA SER A 12 -7.75 -25.46 6.81
C SER A 12 -8.36 -26.38 5.74
N ILE A 13 -8.91 -25.78 4.70
CA ILE A 13 -9.38 -26.47 3.50
C ILE A 13 -8.49 -25.99 2.35
N SER A 14 -7.92 -26.94 1.56
CA SER A 14 -7.12 -26.56 0.39
C SER A 14 -7.98 -25.82 -0.63
N TYR A 15 -7.39 -24.87 -1.32
CA TYR A 15 -8.09 -24.07 -2.35
C TYR A 15 -8.71 -24.96 -3.44
N SER A 16 -8.01 -26.00 -3.88
CA SER A 16 -8.50 -26.96 -4.87
C SER A 16 -9.78 -27.71 -4.46
N LYS A 17 -9.99 -27.90 -3.15
CA LYS A 17 -11.19 -28.57 -2.62
C LYS A 17 -12.42 -27.67 -2.50
N THR A 18 -12.23 -26.34 -2.56
CA THR A 18 -13.36 -25.42 -2.39
C THR A 18 -14.23 -25.27 -3.64
N GLY A 19 -13.68 -25.54 -4.83
CA GLY A 19 -14.35 -25.35 -6.11
C GLY A 19 -14.53 -23.87 -6.55
N TYR A 20 -14.05 -22.91 -5.77
CA TYR A 20 -14.18 -21.47 -6.07
C TYR A 20 -13.01 -20.87 -6.85
N PHE A 21 -11.88 -21.56 -6.91
CA PHE A 21 -10.66 -21.03 -7.49
C PHE A 21 -10.35 -21.67 -8.84
N SER A 22 -9.75 -20.92 -9.75
CA SER A 22 -9.30 -21.45 -11.04
C SER A 22 -8.23 -22.54 -10.86
N LYS A 23 -8.11 -23.42 -11.85
CA LYS A 23 -7.04 -24.42 -11.86
C LYS A 23 -5.66 -23.77 -11.76
N THR A 24 -5.42 -22.64 -12.44
CA THR A 24 -4.15 -21.91 -12.41
C THR A 24 -3.76 -21.49 -10.99
N ILE A 25 -4.70 -20.95 -10.21
CA ILE A 25 -4.44 -20.57 -8.81
C ILE A 25 -4.13 -21.79 -7.95
N SER A 26 -4.91 -22.88 -8.13
CA SER A 26 -4.67 -24.12 -7.38
C SER A 26 -3.32 -24.73 -7.70
N ASP A 27 -2.97 -24.83 -8.98
CA ASP A 27 -1.68 -25.33 -9.46
C ASP A 27 -0.50 -24.46 -8.96
N TYR A 28 -0.67 -23.13 -8.95
CA TYR A 28 0.35 -22.24 -8.41
C TYR A 28 0.59 -22.46 -6.92
N LEU A 29 -0.48 -22.56 -6.13
CA LEU A 29 -0.38 -22.78 -4.68
C LEU A 29 0.19 -24.16 -4.33
N GLU A 30 -0.07 -25.15 -5.17
CA GLU A 30 0.49 -26.51 -5.07
C GLU A 30 1.90 -26.60 -5.70
N GLN A 31 2.43 -25.51 -6.25
CA GLN A 31 3.73 -25.40 -6.91
C GLN A 31 3.89 -26.38 -8.08
N ASP A 32 2.84 -26.55 -8.88
CA ASP A 32 2.87 -27.43 -10.06
C ASP A 32 3.98 -27.02 -11.02
N ILE A 33 4.74 -28.01 -11.49
CA ILE A 33 5.91 -27.81 -12.35
C ILE A 33 5.58 -27.09 -13.65
N SER A 34 4.36 -27.24 -14.17
CA SER A 34 3.91 -26.58 -15.40
C SER A 34 3.88 -25.06 -15.31
N LEU A 35 3.78 -24.50 -14.10
CA LEU A 35 3.76 -23.05 -13.86
C LEU A 35 5.15 -22.49 -13.49
N ARG A 36 6.15 -23.34 -13.30
CA ARG A 36 7.46 -22.93 -12.77
C ARG A 36 8.17 -21.86 -13.62
N SER A 37 7.93 -21.84 -14.92
CA SER A 37 8.49 -20.83 -15.84
C SER A 37 7.83 -19.45 -15.78
N PHE A 38 6.68 -19.32 -15.12
CA PHE A 38 5.93 -18.06 -15.04
C PHE A 38 6.21 -17.23 -13.78
N TYR A 39 7.01 -17.75 -12.84
CA TYR A 39 7.40 -17.00 -11.65
C TYR A 39 8.86 -17.28 -11.26
N GLY A 40 9.48 -16.31 -10.58
CA GLY A 40 10.87 -16.43 -10.12
C GLY A 40 10.99 -17.39 -8.93
N LYS A 41 10.66 -16.91 -7.74
CA LYS A 41 10.70 -17.69 -6.50
C LYS A 41 9.28 -17.80 -5.92
N PHE A 42 8.99 -18.93 -5.28
CA PHE A 42 7.73 -19.04 -4.56
C PHE A 42 7.80 -18.19 -3.27
N PRO A 43 6.71 -17.51 -2.85
CA PRO A 43 6.74 -16.52 -1.77
C PRO A 43 6.78 -17.17 -0.37
N THR A 44 7.81 -17.98 -0.12
CA THR A 44 8.19 -18.45 1.20
C THR A 44 9.35 -17.61 1.75
N ILE A 45 9.60 -17.69 3.04
CA ILE A 45 10.74 -16.98 3.64
C ILE A 45 12.08 -17.39 2.99
N GLU A 46 12.22 -18.67 2.65
CA GLU A 46 13.39 -19.22 1.95
C GLU A 46 13.47 -18.71 0.51
N GLY A 47 12.34 -18.71 -0.20
CA GLY A 47 12.26 -18.16 -1.57
C GLY A 47 12.56 -16.66 -1.62
N ILE A 48 12.19 -15.92 -0.59
CA ILE A 48 12.55 -14.50 -0.46
C ILE A 48 14.07 -14.35 -0.34
N LYS A 49 14.77 -15.18 0.44
CA LYS A 49 16.23 -15.12 0.55
C LYS A 49 16.92 -15.22 -0.83
N GLU A 50 16.52 -16.20 -1.62
CA GLU A 50 17.05 -16.34 -2.99
C GLU A 50 16.73 -15.10 -3.86
N GLN A 51 15.56 -14.50 -3.69
CA GLN A 51 15.16 -13.29 -4.40
C GLN A 51 15.99 -12.06 -3.99
N LEU A 52 16.41 -11.96 -2.72
CA LEU A 52 17.28 -10.86 -2.25
C LEU A 52 18.63 -10.88 -2.98
N GLU A 53 19.23 -12.06 -3.16
CA GLU A 53 20.50 -12.22 -3.87
C GLU A 53 20.40 -11.78 -5.35
N GLU A 54 19.29 -12.06 -6.00
CA GLU A 54 19.02 -11.62 -7.38
C GLU A 54 18.81 -10.10 -7.43
N LYS A 55 18.00 -9.54 -6.52
CA LYS A 55 17.72 -8.10 -6.46
C LYS A 55 18.93 -7.27 -6.13
N GLN A 56 19.80 -7.74 -5.24
CA GLN A 56 21.03 -7.04 -4.91
C GLN A 56 21.93 -6.82 -6.15
N LYS A 57 21.91 -7.76 -7.09
CA LYS A 57 22.68 -7.66 -8.35
C LYS A 57 22.05 -6.76 -9.40
N SER A 58 20.72 -6.63 -9.38
CA SER A 58 19.95 -5.93 -10.43
C SER A 58 19.67 -4.46 -10.10
N VAL A 59 19.64 -4.07 -8.83
CA VAL A 59 19.34 -2.69 -8.42
C VAL A 59 20.63 -1.87 -8.35
N THR A 60 20.74 -0.85 -9.21
CA THR A 60 21.91 0.02 -9.26
C THR A 60 21.90 1.08 -8.17
N GLN A 61 23.09 1.55 -7.77
CA GLN A 61 23.22 2.67 -6.82
C GLN A 61 22.58 3.97 -7.36
N LYS A 62 22.64 4.18 -8.68
CA LYS A 62 21.96 5.30 -9.34
C LYS A 62 20.45 5.22 -9.15
N GLY A 63 19.84 4.05 -9.36
CA GLY A 63 18.41 3.84 -9.15
C GLY A 63 17.99 4.09 -7.70
N ARG A 64 18.80 3.64 -6.73
CA ARG A 64 18.57 3.92 -5.30
C ARG A 64 18.61 5.41 -4.99
N SER A 65 19.59 6.13 -5.53
CA SER A 65 19.70 7.58 -5.32
C SER A 65 18.49 8.33 -5.88
N VAL A 66 18.01 7.95 -7.08
CA VAL A 66 16.80 8.54 -7.66
C VAL A 66 15.58 8.23 -6.77
N LEU A 67 15.40 6.99 -6.35
CA LEU A 67 14.28 6.60 -5.48
C LEU A 67 14.26 7.40 -4.18
N VAL A 68 15.39 7.49 -3.48
CA VAL A 68 15.48 8.23 -2.22
C VAL A 68 15.23 9.73 -2.43
N SER A 69 15.80 10.33 -3.48
CA SER A 69 15.58 11.74 -3.80
C SER A 69 14.10 12.03 -4.08
N GLN A 70 13.46 11.19 -4.89
CA GLN A 70 12.04 11.38 -5.23
C GLN A 70 11.13 11.14 -4.02
N LEU A 71 11.41 10.16 -3.17
CA LEU A 71 10.66 9.97 -1.93
C LEU A 71 10.80 11.19 -1.01
N GLN A 72 12.00 11.75 -0.85
CA GLN A 72 12.21 12.97 -0.06
C GLN A 72 11.42 14.16 -0.61
N GLU A 73 11.35 14.29 -1.94
CA GLU A 73 10.55 15.33 -2.61
C GLU A 73 9.06 15.11 -2.41
N GLN A 74 8.57 13.88 -2.60
CA GLN A 74 7.17 13.49 -2.41
C GLN A 74 6.67 13.71 -0.97
N TYR A 75 7.56 13.70 0.01
CA TYR A 75 7.26 13.97 1.41
C TYR A 75 7.49 15.41 1.84
N THR A 76 7.88 16.31 0.92
CA THR A 76 8.06 17.73 1.24
C THR A 76 6.76 18.34 1.78
N GLY A 77 6.83 18.92 2.97
CA GLY A 77 5.68 19.52 3.65
C GLY A 77 4.74 18.52 4.33
N VAL A 78 5.04 17.22 4.29
CA VAL A 78 4.27 16.17 4.98
C VAL A 78 4.91 15.89 6.34
N ALA A 79 4.12 15.90 7.41
CA ALA A 79 4.58 15.43 8.71
C ALA A 79 4.75 13.90 8.67
N ILE A 80 5.97 13.44 8.90
CA ILE A 80 6.30 12.00 8.90
C ILE A 80 6.89 11.57 10.24
N THR A 81 6.76 10.29 10.54
CA THR A 81 7.38 9.71 11.72
C THR A 81 8.89 9.50 11.49
N GLN A 82 9.64 9.42 12.58
CA GLN A 82 11.07 9.08 12.50
C GLN A 82 11.27 7.72 11.82
N ALA A 83 10.42 6.74 12.09
CA ALA A 83 10.48 5.41 11.48
C ALA A 83 10.36 5.47 9.95
N THR A 84 9.43 6.27 9.41
CA THR A 84 9.29 6.48 7.96
C THR A 84 10.53 7.17 7.37
N GLN A 85 11.04 8.20 8.05
CA GLN A 85 12.26 8.90 7.62
C GLN A 85 13.48 7.98 7.59
N ASP A 86 13.65 7.15 8.63
CA ASP A 86 14.75 6.19 8.71
C ASP A 86 14.66 5.15 7.59
N ASN A 87 13.46 4.69 7.27
CA ASN A 87 13.21 3.76 6.17
C ASN A 87 13.52 4.39 4.80
N ILE A 88 13.12 5.63 4.55
CA ILE A 88 13.49 6.35 3.31
C ILE A 88 15.02 6.43 3.19
N ASN A 89 15.71 6.82 4.27
CA ASN A 89 17.17 6.94 4.27
C ASN A 89 17.86 5.57 4.08
N ALA A 90 17.29 4.49 4.65
CA ALA A 90 17.83 3.13 4.52
C ALA A 90 17.84 2.65 3.07
N LEU A 91 16.90 3.09 2.22
CA LEU A 91 16.83 2.68 0.80
C LEU A 91 18.08 3.07 -0.02
N SER A 92 18.91 3.99 0.47
CA SER A 92 20.19 4.33 -0.15
C SER A 92 21.24 3.20 -0.07
N LYS A 93 21.06 2.25 0.87
CA LYS A 93 22.00 1.15 1.11
C LYS A 93 21.75 -0.01 0.14
N ASP A 94 22.80 -0.70 -0.28
CA ASP A 94 22.74 -1.89 -1.15
C ASP A 94 22.12 -3.11 -0.44
N THR A 95 22.14 -3.12 0.90
CA THR A 95 21.50 -4.13 1.75
C THR A 95 20.03 -3.82 2.07
N ALA A 96 19.45 -2.73 1.53
CA ALA A 96 18.06 -2.39 1.74
C ALA A 96 17.17 -2.93 0.61
N PHE A 97 16.04 -3.52 1.01
CA PHE A 97 15.02 -4.10 0.13
C PHE A 97 13.63 -3.60 0.49
N THR A 98 12.77 -3.43 -0.51
CA THR A 98 11.37 -3.06 -0.29
C THR A 98 10.47 -4.29 -0.26
N ILE A 99 9.52 -4.30 0.66
CA ILE A 99 8.37 -5.20 0.64
C ILE A 99 7.17 -4.33 0.27
N THR A 100 6.60 -4.58 -0.91
CA THR A 100 5.69 -3.62 -1.54
C THR A 100 4.31 -4.22 -1.75
N THR A 101 3.29 -3.43 -1.45
CA THR A 101 1.90 -3.66 -1.91
C THR A 101 1.37 -2.42 -2.60
N GLY A 102 0.43 -2.61 -3.53
CA GLY A 102 -0.25 -1.51 -4.21
C GLY A 102 -1.75 -1.56 -4.05
N HIS A 103 -2.40 -0.41 -4.13
CA HIS A 103 -3.86 -0.29 -4.16
C HIS A 103 -4.29 0.97 -4.89
N GLN A 104 -5.54 0.95 -5.37
CA GLN A 104 -6.24 2.11 -5.88
C GLN A 104 -6.47 3.16 -4.78
N LEU A 105 -6.67 4.42 -5.19
CA LEU A 105 -6.90 5.55 -4.30
C LEU A 105 -8.36 5.65 -3.87
N ASN A 106 -8.89 4.57 -3.31
CA ASN A 106 -10.28 4.52 -2.86
C ASN A 106 -10.56 5.56 -1.78
N LEU A 107 -11.74 6.17 -1.84
CA LEU A 107 -12.18 7.15 -0.87
C LEU A 107 -12.26 6.55 0.55
N PHE A 108 -11.90 7.35 1.55
CA PHE A 108 -12.02 6.99 2.97
C PHE A 108 -11.35 5.65 3.35
N SER A 109 -10.16 5.39 2.81
CA SER A 109 -9.41 4.12 2.95
C SER A 109 -10.03 2.92 2.24
N GLY A 110 -11.13 3.09 1.52
CA GLY A 110 -11.75 2.03 0.72
C GLY A 110 -12.17 0.79 1.50
N PRO A 111 -12.17 -0.37 0.85
CA PRO A 111 -12.51 -1.63 1.47
C PRO A 111 -11.44 -2.07 2.49
N MET A 112 -11.82 -2.91 3.45
CA MET A 112 -10.92 -3.49 4.46
C MET A 112 -9.66 -4.14 3.85
N TYR A 113 -9.74 -4.49 2.60
CA TYR A 113 -8.66 -5.02 1.77
C TYR A 113 -7.42 -4.11 1.72
N TYR A 114 -7.60 -2.80 1.64
CA TYR A 114 -6.52 -1.82 1.75
C TYR A 114 -5.73 -1.97 3.06
N ILE A 115 -6.44 -2.06 4.18
CA ILE A 115 -5.83 -2.23 5.50
C ILE A 115 -5.05 -3.55 5.58
N TYR A 116 -5.66 -4.66 5.13
CA TYR A 116 -5.01 -5.97 5.16
C TYR A 116 -3.76 -6.03 4.31
N LYS A 117 -3.75 -5.42 3.14
CA LYS A 117 -2.57 -5.37 2.27
C LYS A 117 -1.41 -4.67 2.96
N ILE A 118 -1.65 -3.50 3.56
CA ILE A 118 -0.61 -2.72 4.25
C ILE A 118 -0.10 -3.49 5.47
N LEU A 119 -0.99 -4.02 6.31
CA LEU A 119 -0.59 -4.80 7.49
C LEU A 119 0.19 -6.07 7.11
N SER A 120 -0.17 -6.73 6.00
CA SER A 120 0.58 -7.90 5.51
C SER A 120 2.01 -7.56 5.14
N VAL A 121 2.23 -6.40 4.50
CA VAL A 121 3.57 -5.91 4.16
C VAL A 121 4.36 -5.55 5.41
N ILE A 122 3.76 -4.87 6.37
CA ILE A 122 4.39 -4.51 7.65
C ILE A 122 4.81 -5.78 8.41
N ASN A 123 3.88 -6.73 8.58
CA ASN A 123 4.16 -7.99 9.27
C ASN A 123 5.26 -8.81 8.60
N LEU A 124 5.26 -8.88 7.26
CA LEU A 124 6.32 -9.58 6.52
C LEU A 124 7.67 -8.88 6.67
N THR A 125 7.67 -7.55 6.65
CA THR A 125 8.88 -6.75 6.89
C THR A 125 9.50 -7.04 8.27
N GLU A 126 8.69 -7.10 9.31
CA GLU A 126 9.14 -7.43 10.67
C GLU A 126 9.71 -8.85 10.76
N GLN A 127 9.04 -9.82 10.13
CA GLN A 127 9.54 -11.21 10.08
C GLN A 127 10.88 -11.32 9.36
N LEU A 128 11.02 -10.63 8.21
CA LEU A 128 12.26 -10.65 7.43
C LEU A 128 13.40 -9.93 8.17
N THR A 129 13.14 -8.81 8.82
CA THR A 129 14.12 -8.09 9.63
C THR A 129 14.65 -8.98 10.78
N THR A 130 13.76 -9.75 11.40
CA THR A 130 14.15 -10.72 12.43
C THR A 130 14.98 -11.88 11.86
N LYS A 131 14.61 -12.38 10.68
CA LYS A 131 15.23 -13.55 10.05
C LYS A 131 16.56 -13.23 9.38
N TYR A 132 16.71 -12.03 8.81
CA TYR A 132 17.88 -11.58 8.04
C TYR A 132 18.36 -10.22 8.56
N PRO A 133 18.96 -10.16 9.77
CA PRO A 133 19.30 -8.91 10.44
C PRO A 133 20.42 -8.11 9.76
N GLU A 134 21.14 -8.71 8.81
CA GLU A 134 22.14 -8.06 7.96
C GLU A 134 21.52 -7.15 6.89
N ASN A 135 20.23 -7.32 6.62
CA ASN A 135 19.49 -6.55 5.62
C ASN A 135 18.51 -5.58 6.28
N SER A 136 18.19 -4.52 5.56
CA SER A 136 17.12 -3.59 5.93
C SER A 136 15.91 -3.87 5.05
N PHE A 137 14.74 -4.08 5.66
CA PHE A 137 13.49 -4.25 4.92
C PHE A 137 12.59 -3.06 5.16
N VAL A 138 12.12 -2.46 4.07
CA VAL A 138 11.30 -1.25 4.10
C VAL A 138 9.89 -1.57 3.59
N PRO A 139 8.86 -1.40 4.41
CA PRO A 139 7.47 -1.59 3.97
C PRO A 139 7.07 -0.42 3.06
N VAL A 140 6.59 -0.73 1.86
CA VAL A 140 6.19 0.27 0.86
C VAL A 140 4.73 0.07 0.45
N PHE A 141 3.97 1.15 0.49
CA PHE A 141 2.66 1.24 -0.14
C PHE A 141 2.77 2.04 -1.44
N TRP A 142 2.55 1.35 -2.56
CA TRP A 142 2.47 1.95 -3.90
C TRP A 142 1.05 2.44 -4.14
N MET A 143 0.88 3.72 -4.27
CA MET A 143 -0.38 4.31 -4.71
C MET A 143 -0.48 4.21 -6.24
N ALA A 144 -1.57 3.66 -6.74
CA ALA A 144 -1.86 3.59 -8.19
C ALA A 144 -2.36 4.97 -8.70
N THR A 145 -1.53 6.00 -8.51
CA THR A 145 -1.84 7.40 -8.82
C THR A 145 -1.90 7.68 -10.30
N GLU A 146 -1.16 6.88 -11.09
CA GLU A 146 -1.07 6.92 -12.54
C GLU A 146 -2.27 6.30 -13.26
N ASP A 147 -3.11 5.57 -12.55
CA ASP A 147 -4.27 4.90 -13.10
C ASP A 147 -5.33 5.90 -13.59
N HIS A 148 -6.12 5.47 -14.56
CA HIS A 148 -7.19 6.26 -15.19
C HIS A 148 -8.58 5.67 -14.90
N ASP A 149 -8.67 4.57 -14.17
CA ASP A 149 -9.94 3.93 -13.81
C ASP A 149 -10.62 4.67 -12.65
N PHE A 150 -11.28 5.76 -12.98
CA PHE A 150 -12.05 6.54 -12.00
C PHE A 150 -13.27 5.76 -11.48
N GLU A 151 -13.87 4.88 -12.28
CA GLU A 151 -15.08 4.14 -11.88
C GLU A 151 -14.80 3.24 -10.67
N GLU A 152 -13.59 2.66 -10.57
CA GLU A 152 -13.19 1.82 -9.45
C GLU A 152 -13.14 2.58 -8.12
N ILE A 153 -12.85 3.88 -8.14
CA ILE A 153 -12.68 4.70 -6.94
C ILE A 153 -13.80 5.71 -6.70
N SER A 154 -14.74 5.84 -7.65
CA SER A 154 -15.77 6.89 -7.66
C SER A 154 -16.81 6.75 -6.55
N GLY A 155 -16.83 5.67 -5.80
CA GLY A 155 -17.83 5.50 -4.76
C GLY A 155 -17.50 4.42 -3.73
N PHE A 156 -18.29 4.40 -2.68
CA PHE A 156 -18.20 3.40 -1.62
C PHE A 156 -19.57 3.09 -1.03
N ASN A 157 -19.71 1.91 -0.42
CA ASN A 157 -20.93 1.52 0.27
C ASN A 157 -20.83 1.85 1.76
N PHE A 158 -21.80 2.59 2.26
CA PHE A 158 -21.88 2.93 3.68
C PHE A 158 -23.29 2.67 4.20
N LYS A 159 -23.42 1.81 5.22
CA LYS A 159 -24.71 1.43 5.83
C LYS A 159 -25.78 1.02 4.80
N GLY A 160 -25.36 0.27 3.77
CA GLY A 160 -26.26 -0.21 2.70
C GLY A 160 -26.62 0.82 1.63
N LYS A 161 -26.08 2.03 1.70
CA LYS A 161 -26.24 3.06 0.67
C LYS A 161 -24.95 3.19 -0.13
N LYS A 162 -25.05 3.28 -1.45
CA LYS A 162 -23.94 3.67 -2.31
C LYS A 162 -23.79 5.18 -2.25
N ILE A 163 -22.60 5.66 -1.94
CA ILE A 163 -22.21 7.07 -1.97
C ILE A 163 -21.24 7.21 -3.13
N GLU A 164 -21.54 8.08 -4.06
CA GLU A 164 -20.76 8.30 -5.28
C GLU A 164 -20.17 9.70 -5.32
N TRP A 165 -18.99 9.79 -5.86
CA TRP A 165 -18.30 11.03 -6.17
C TRP A 165 -18.36 11.28 -7.68
N GLU A 166 -18.97 12.37 -8.06
CA GLU A 166 -18.96 12.82 -9.45
C GLU A 166 -17.78 13.79 -9.68
N ALA A 167 -16.75 13.32 -10.36
CA ALA A 167 -15.62 14.15 -10.75
C ALA A 167 -15.67 14.46 -12.25
N ASN A 168 -15.84 15.72 -12.60
CA ASN A 168 -15.68 16.22 -13.98
C ASN A 168 -14.18 16.43 -14.29
N GLN A 169 -13.37 15.40 -14.11
CA GLN A 169 -11.92 15.42 -14.29
C GLN A 169 -11.50 14.22 -15.14
N SER A 170 -10.35 14.31 -15.79
CA SER A 170 -9.80 13.27 -16.64
C SER A 170 -8.30 13.15 -16.44
N GLY A 171 -7.72 12.00 -16.83
CA GLY A 171 -6.30 11.69 -16.67
C GLY A 171 -6.03 10.86 -15.42
N PRO A 172 -4.79 10.83 -14.94
CA PRO A 172 -4.39 10.06 -13.76
C PRO A 172 -5.19 10.46 -12.52
N VAL A 173 -5.82 9.48 -11.88
CA VAL A 173 -6.75 9.72 -10.75
C VAL A 173 -6.06 10.38 -9.56
N GLY A 174 -4.77 10.14 -9.38
CA GLY A 174 -3.99 10.77 -8.31
C GLY A 174 -3.96 12.30 -8.38
N ARG A 175 -4.13 12.87 -9.58
CA ARG A 175 -4.13 14.32 -9.83
C ARG A 175 -5.49 14.98 -9.59
N PHE A 176 -6.54 14.20 -9.33
CA PHE A 176 -7.88 14.73 -9.13
C PHE A 176 -7.96 15.60 -7.88
N SER A 177 -8.65 16.74 -8.02
CA SER A 177 -8.86 17.68 -6.92
C SER A 177 -9.80 17.10 -5.87
N THR A 178 -9.45 17.28 -4.59
CA THR A 178 -10.25 16.85 -3.44
C THR A 178 -11.40 17.78 -3.09
N LYS A 179 -11.52 18.95 -3.74
CA LYS A 179 -12.47 20.01 -3.34
C LYS A 179 -13.92 19.52 -3.23
N VAL A 180 -14.36 18.68 -4.15
CA VAL A 180 -15.72 18.12 -4.15
C VAL A 180 -15.93 17.11 -3.02
N LEU A 181 -14.86 16.48 -2.53
CA LEU A 181 -14.92 15.49 -1.45
C LEU A 181 -15.29 16.08 -0.09
N GLN A 182 -15.16 17.39 0.09
CA GLN A 182 -15.54 18.08 1.33
C GLN A 182 -17.05 17.93 1.60
N GLU A 183 -17.88 17.87 0.58
CA GLU A 183 -19.32 17.63 0.72
C GLU A 183 -19.58 16.21 1.26
N LEU A 184 -18.83 15.21 0.78
CA LEU A 184 -18.94 13.83 1.27
C LEU A 184 -18.49 13.69 2.72
N VAL A 185 -17.48 14.43 3.14
CA VAL A 185 -17.06 14.48 4.56
C VAL A 185 -18.21 15.00 5.44
N THR A 186 -18.97 15.98 4.95
CA THR A 186 -20.11 16.51 5.68
C THR A 186 -21.22 15.46 5.87
N VAL A 187 -21.45 14.60 4.87
CA VAL A 187 -22.38 13.45 5.01
C VAL A 187 -21.91 12.51 6.11
N LEU A 188 -20.60 12.20 6.16
CA LEU A 188 -20.04 11.32 7.17
C LEU A 188 -20.14 11.89 8.60
N LYS A 189 -20.13 13.23 8.78
CA LYS A 189 -20.32 13.85 10.10
C LYS A 189 -21.62 13.43 10.79
N THR A 190 -22.66 13.22 10.02
CA THR A 190 -23.97 12.80 10.56
C THR A 190 -24.02 11.31 10.91
N GLU A 191 -23.12 10.53 10.34
CA GLU A 191 -23.12 9.07 10.38
C GLU A 191 -22.10 8.47 11.35
N PHE A 192 -20.95 9.13 11.53
CA PHE A 192 -19.97 8.75 12.55
C PHE A 192 -20.50 9.15 13.93
N GLY A 193 -20.63 8.18 14.83
CA GLY A 193 -21.11 8.41 16.19
C GLY A 193 -20.17 9.29 17.01
N GLN A 194 -20.65 9.68 18.22
CA GLN A 194 -19.89 10.53 19.17
C GLN A 194 -18.76 9.77 19.90
N GLY A 195 -18.54 8.50 19.59
CA GLY A 195 -17.44 7.70 20.17
C GLY A 195 -16.06 8.18 19.72
N VAL A 196 -15.05 7.97 20.57
CA VAL A 196 -13.66 8.43 20.33
C VAL A 196 -13.13 8.02 18.96
N ASN A 197 -13.33 6.76 18.55
CA ASN A 197 -12.87 6.26 17.25
C ASN A 197 -13.62 6.92 16.07
N GLY A 198 -14.92 7.16 16.21
CA GLY A 198 -15.72 7.84 15.18
C GLY A 198 -15.24 9.27 14.97
N GLN A 199 -14.99 10.00 16.06
CA GLN A 199 -14.48 11.36 16.01
C GLN A 199 -13.05 11.44 15.47
N TYR A 200 -12.20 10.48 15.83
CA TYR A 200 -10.85 10.38 15.26
C TYR A 200 -10.88 10.17 13.73
N LEU A 201 -11.66 9.20 13.24
CA LEU A 201 -11.78 8.94 11.81
C LEU A 201 -12.38 10.13 11.05
N LEU A 202 -13.36 10.78 11.64
CA LEU A 202 -13.94 11.99 11.04
C LEU A 202 -12.90 13.09 10.89
N ALA A 203 -12.12 13.37 11.95
CA ALA A 203 -11.06 14.38 11.90
C ALA A 203 -9.96 14.02 10.90
N LEU A 204 -9.58 12.74 10.82
CA LEU A 204 -8.63 12.23 9.85
C LEU A 204 -9.08 12.50 8.41
N PHE A 205 -10.31 12.14 8.06
CA PHE A 205 -10.83 12.32 6.71
C PHE A 205 -11.10 13.79 6.38
N GLU A 206 -11.58 14.57 7.36
CA GLU A 206 -11.73 16.00 7.18
C GLU A 206 -10.39 16.66 6.86
N SER A 207 -9.35 16.40 7.64
CA SER A 207 -8.00 16.92 7.37
C SER A 207 -7.47 16.44 6.03
N ALA A 208 -7.64 15.16 5.69
CA ALA A 208 -7.18 14.60 4.43
C ALA A 208 -7.75 15.33 3.21
N TYR A 209 -9.06 15.58 3.18
CA TYR A 209 -9.72 16.14 2.00
C TYR A 209 -9.93 17.66 2.02
N THR A 210 -9.60 18.34 3.13
CA THR A 210 -9.68 19.81 3.19
C THR A 210 -8.32 20.50 3.18
N GLN A 211 -7.25 19.79 3.60
CA GLN A 211 -5.91 20.34 3.70
C GLN A 211 -4.96 19.87 2.58
N ASN A 212 -5.46 19.03 1.68
CA ASN A 212 -4.68 18.49 0.57
C ASN A 212 -5.43 18.73 -0.74
N ASP A 213 -4.73 19.22 -1.76
CA ASP A 213 -5.34 19.63 -3.02
C ASP A 213 -5.65 18.47 -3.96
N THR A 214 -4.91 17.36 -3.86
CA THR A 214 -5.03 16.21 -4.76
C THR A 214 -5.34 14.92 -4.01
N LEU A 215 -5.92 13.96 -4.74
CA LEU A 215 -6.22 12.63 -4.19
C LEU A 215 -4.95 11.88 -3.77
N THR A 216 -3.83 12.06 -4.49
CA THR A 216 -2.50 11.55 -4.10
C THR A 216 -2.10 12.05 -2.71
N GLN A 217 -2.17 13.36 -2.49
CA GLN A 217 -1.78 13.97 -1.21
C GLN A 217 -2.69 13.51 -0.08
N ALA A 218 -4.00 13.49 -0.31
CA ALA A 218 -4.98 13.03 0.67
C ALA A 218 -4.77 11.55 1.04
N THR A 219 -4.54 10.68 0.06
CA THR A 219 -4.29 9.24 0.30
C THR A 219 -2.98 9.03 1.04
N ARG A 220 -1.91 9.76 0.68
CA ARG A 220 -0.64 9.73 1.42
C ARG A 220 -0.85 10.16 2.86
N PHE A 221 -1.57 11.25 3.09
CA PHE A 221 -1.88 11.73 4.44
C PHE A 221 -2.58 10.66 5.27
N ILE A 222 -3.68 10.07 4.77
CA ILE A 222 -4.43 9.00 5.45
C ILE A 222 -3.53 7.81 5.78
N THR A 223 -2.76 7.35 4.79
CA THR A 223 -1.88 6.19 4.96
C THR A 223 -0.79 6.45 6.01
N ASN A 224 -0.19 7.63 5.97
CA ASN A 224 0.86 8.05 6.90
C ASN A 224 0.32 8.19 8.33
N GLU A 225 -0.84 8.79 8.53
CA GLU A 225 -1.48 8.90 9.83
C GLU A 225 -1.83 7.53 10.44
N LEU A 226 -2.34 6.60 9.63
CA LEU A 226 -2.73 5.28 10.10
C LEU A 226 -1.54 4.34 10.35
N PHE A 227 -0.51 4.41 9.51
CA PHE A 227 0.56 3.39 9.48
C PHE A 227 1.98 3.95 9.60
N GLY A 228 2.15 5.26 9.67
CA GLY A 228 3.48 5.88 9.74
C GLY A 228 4.29 5.44 10.96
N SER A 229 3.64 5.13 12.09
CA SER A 229 4.32 4.59 13.27
C SER A 229 5.03 3.25 13.04
N TYR A 230 4.61 2.50 12.01
CA TYR A 230 5.26 1.26 11.56
C TYR A 230 6.32 1.50 10.48
N GLY A 231 6.61 2.76 10.15
CA GLY A 231 7.63 3.11 9.15
C GLY A 231 7.21 2.87 7.70
N ILE A 232 5.90 2.79 7.41
CA ILE A 232 5.42 2.65 6.02
C ILE A 232 5.93 3.81 5.15
N VAL A 233 6.43 3.49 3.98
CA VAL A 233 6.81 4.47 2.95
C VAL A 233 5.73 4.46 1.87
N VAL A 234 5.09 5.60 1.65
CA VAL A 234 4.04 5.77 0.63
C VAL A 234 4.64 6.34 -0.64
N LEU A 235 4.58 5.60 -1.72
CA LEU A 235 5.17 5.95 -3.00
C LEU A 235 4.09 6.38 -3.99
N ASP A 236 4.32 7.51 -4.66
CA ASP A 236 3.50 7.99 -5.77
C ASP A 236 3.97 7.33 -7.09
N GLY A 237 3.11 6.49 -7.67
CA GLY A 237 3.41 5.80 -8.93
C GLY A 237 3.44 6.73 -10.16
N ASP A 238 2.83 7.92 -10.09
CA ASP A 238 2.80 8.91 -11.19
C ASP A 238 4.06 9.80 -11.27
N ASP A 239 5.06 9.55 -10.43
CA ASP A 239 6.31 10.29 -10.42
C ASP A 239 7.10 10.12 -11.73
N GLN A 240 7.43 11.26 -12.37
CA GLN A 240 8.08 11.28 -13.68
C GLN A 240 9.52 10.77 -13.63
N GLU A 241 10.29 11.12 -12.60
CA GLU A 241 11.70 10.72 -12.49
C GLU A 241 11.82 9.22 -12.20
N LEU A 242 10.88 8.66 -11.42
CA LEU A 242 10.80 7.21 -11.24
C LEU A 242 10.39 6.51 -12.54
N LYS A 243 9.41 7.02 -13.28
CA LYS A 243 9.00 6.47 -14.58
C LYS A 243 10.14 6.47 -15.61
N LYS A 244 10.98 7.48 -15.65
CA LYS A 244 12.17 7.53 -16.53
C LYS A 244 13.15 6.38 -16.30
N GLN A 245 13.16 5.76 -15.10
CA GLN A 245 14.03 4.60 -14.85
C GLN A 245 13.57 3.36 -15.63
N PHE A 246 12.35 3.34 -16.15
CA PHE A 246 11.78 2.24 -16.93
C PHE A 246 11.97 2.42 -18.44
N THR A 247 12.45 3.56 -18.93
CA THR A 247 12.58 3.85 -20.37
C THR A 247 13.38 2.76 -21.10
N SER A 248 14.51 2.33 -20.54
CA SER A 248 15.33 1.28 -21.15
C SER A 248 14.72 -0.13 -21.16
N PHE A 249 13.60 -0.33 -20.50
CA PHE A 249 12.86 -1.60 -20.52
C PHE A 249 11.67 -1.57 -21.49
N ILE A 250 11.29 -0.36 -21.96
CA ILE A 250 10.17 -0.14 -22.87
C ILE A 250 10.67 -0.05 -24.31
N GLU A 251 11.86 0.49 -24.53
CA GLU A 251 12.57 0.55 -25.82
C GLU A 251 13.20 -0.80 -26.21
#